data_d58599dd0540b1c319af34d947fe2c6a
#
_entry.id   d58599dd0540b1c319af34d947fe2c6a
#
_cell.length_a   1.000
_cell.length_b   1.000
_cell.length_c   1.000
_cell.angle_alpha   90.00
_cell.angle_beta   90.00
_cell.angle_gamma   90.00
#
_symmetry.space_group_name_H-M   'P 1'
#
loop_
_entity.id
_entity.type
_entity.pdbx_description
1 polymer ?
#
loop_
_entity_poly.entity_id
_entity_poly.type
_entity_poly.pdbx_seq_one_letter_code
_entity_poly.pdbx_strand_id
1 'polypeptide(L)'
;VGAGFGSKTFLYPEYCLVAALAKKLGRPVKWMETRKENYVATTHGRDHITELEVGATRDGKITALKVKTYANLGGVLSTIAPGIPTTLYGRMLSGAYRIPNIYCQVLGVYTNTGMVDAYRGAGRPEATYVVERAVDLVARELNLDPVEVRRKNFIPPDAFPYDPVGILAGLKYDSGDYEKTLNKALEMVDYAAFRREQAEARKQGRYLGIGFSSYVEICGVAPSAWIGLPNQGWGAGLWESANVRVHLTGKVVVTTGSQ
;
A
#
# COMPACT_ATOMS: atom_id res chain seq x y z
N VAL A 1 -6.10 2.42 -22.08
CA VAL A 1 -6.49 1.02 -22.13
C VAL A 1 -5.62 0.23 -21.17
N GLY A 2 -6.20 -0.71 -20.44
CA GLY A 2 -5.56 -1.45 -19.35
C GLY A 2 -5.36 -0.56 -18.13
N ALA A 3 -5.91 -0.86 -17.03
CA ALA A 3 -5.98 -0.15 -15.73
C ALA A 3 -5.13 1.13 -15.57
N GLY A 4 -5.51 2.00 -14.65
CA GLY A 4 -4.81 3.28 -14.37
C GLY A 4 -3.55 3.11 -13.56
N PHE A 5 -3.57 2.17 -12.59
CA PHE A 5 -2.50 1.92 -11.62
C PHE A 5 -2.00 3.16 -10.86
N GLY A 6 -2.79 4.25 -10.87
CA GLY A 6 -2.42 5.54 -10.32
C GLY A 6 -1.71 6.44 -11.33
N SER A 7 -0.72 5.95 -12.06
CA SER A 7 0.07 6.77 -13.00
C SER A 7 -0.74 7.37 -14.16
N LYS A 8 -1.90 6.81 -14.50
CA LYS A 8 -2.78 7.37 -15.55
C LYS A 8 -3.85 8.32 -15.02
N THR A 9 -3.83 8.64 -13.74
CA THR A 9 -4.81 9.58 -13.14
C THR A 9 -4.49 11.03 -13.49
N PHE A 10 -3.24 11.32 -13.84
CA PHE A 10 -2.74 12.68 -14.05
C PHE A 10 -2.93 13.15 -15.48
N LEU A 11 -3.00 14.47 -15.64
CA LEU A 11 -3.07 15.12 -16.94
C LEU A 11 -1.63 15.34 -17.46
N TYR A 12 -1.20 14.48 -18.36
CA TYR A 12 0.09 14.64 -19.03
C TYR A 12 0.00 15.61 -20.21
N PRO A 13 1.12 16.29 -20.55
CA PRO A 13 1.16 17.23 -21.67
C PRO A 13 0.68 16.65 -23.00
N GLU A 14 0.93 15.38 -23.23
CA GLU A 14 0.55 14.63 -24.43
C GLU A 14 -0.97 14.60 -24.63
N TYR A 15 -1.78 14.58 -23.57
CA TYR A 15 -3.24 14.60 -23.67
C TYR A 15 -3.72 15.93 -24.25
N CYS A 16 -3.16 17.04 -23.76
CA CYS A 16 -3.48 18.36 -24.26
C CYS A 16 -2.99 18.54 -25.72
N LEU A 17 -1.80 18.02 -26.01
CA LEU A 17 -1.19 18.09 -27.33
C LEU A 17 -2.02 17.34 -28.37
N VAL A 18 -2.44 16.12 -28.08
CA VAL A 18 -3.28 15.30 -28.98
C VAL A 18 -4.61 15.97 -29.26
N ALA A 19 -5.26 16.52 -28.22
CA ALA A 19 -6.52 17.24 -28.38
C ALA A 19 -6.35 18.51 -29.24
N ALA A 20 -5.32 19.29 -29.00
CA ALA A 20 -5.02 20.50 -29.76
C ALA A 20 -4.69 20.18 -31.23
N LEU A 21 -3.92 19.15 -31.50
CA LEU A 21 -3.60 18.70 -32.85
C LEU A 21 -4.83 18.18 -33.59
N ALA A 22 -5.69 17.40 -32.93
CA ALA A 22 -6.92 16.91 -33.53
C ALA A 22 -7.82 18.09 -33.96
N LYS A 23 -7.97 19.10 -33.10
CA LYS A 23 -8.69 20.32 -33.41
C LYS A 23 -8.06 21.09 -34.58
N LYS A 24 -6.74 21.28 -34.58
CA LYS A 24 -6.00 22.02 -35.61
C LYS A 24 -6.07 21.35 -36.99
N LEU A 25 -5.99 20.01 -37.00
CA LEU A 25 -5.96 19.23 -38.25
C LEU A 25 -7.34 18.82 -38.75
N GLY A 26 -8.41 19.01 -37.96
CA GLY A 26 -9.78 18.61 -38.31
C GLY A 26 -9.95 17.08 -38.46
N ARG A 27 -9.10 16.27 -37.85
CA ARG A 27 -9.12 14.80 -37.95
C ARG A 27 -8.64 14.12 -36.66
N PRO A 28 -9.00 12.84 -36.45
CA PRO A 28 -8.48 12.07 -35.28
C PRO A 28 -6.96 12.02 -35.24
N VAL A 29 -6.41 12.21 -34.04
CA VAL A 29 -4.98 12.05 -33.75
C VAL A 29 -4.82 11.02 -32.64
N LYS A 30 -3.85 10.14 -32.77
CA LYS A 30 -3.53 9.09 -31.80
C LYS A 30 -2.09 9.26 -31.33
N TRP A 31 -1.89 9.16 -30.04
CA TRP A 31 -0.58 9.02 -29.39
C TRP A 31 -0.47 7.63 -28.74
N MET A 32 0.68 7.03 -28.83
CA MET A 32 1.02 5.79 -28.13
C MET A 32 2.48 5.88 -27.69
N GLU A 33 2.67 5.95 -26.40
CA GLU A 33 4.01 5.95 -25.83
C GLU A 33 4.66 4.55 -25.88
N THR A 34 5.95 4.53 -26.01
CA THR A 34 6.75 3.32 -25.83
C THR A 34 6.98 3.06 -24.34
N ARG A 35 7.38 1.84 -24.00
CA ARG A 35 7.72 1.49 -22.61
C ARG A 35 8.87 2.38 -22.06
N LYS A 36 9.83 2.73 -22.89
CA LYS A 36 10.94 3.60 -22.51
C LYS A 36 10.48 5.02 -22.20
N GLU A 37 9.63 5.58 -23.02
CA GLU A 37 9.02 6.90 -22.78
C GLU A 37 8.20 6.89 -21.49
N ASN A 38 7.39 5.86 -21.25
CA ASN A 38 6.62 5.72 -20.03
C ASN A 38 7.50 5.80 -18.76
N TYR A 39 8.63 5.11 -18.75
CA TYR A 39 9.56 5.15 -17.60
C TYR A 39 10.22 6.51 -17.36
N VAL A 40 10.29 7.37 -18.36
CA VAL A 40 10.97 8.67 -18.26
C VAL A 40 9.96 9.81 -18.06
N ALA A 41 8.78 9.73 -18.68
CA ALA A 41 7.85 10.86 -18.81
C ALA A 41 6.69 10.81 -17.81
N THR A 42 6.37 9.64 -17.22
CA THR A 42 5.24 9.53 -16.28
C THR A 42 5.67 9.71 -14.83
N THR A 43 4.68 9.89 -13.95
CA THR A 43 4.92 9.94 -12.51
C THR A 43 5.48 8.62 -11.97
N HIS A 44 6.35 8.73 -10.98
CA HIS A 44 6.90 7.60 -10.25
C HIS A 44 6.20 7.43 -8.89
N GLY A 45 6.23 6.24 -8.33
CA GLY A 45 5.76 5.97 -6.99
C GLY A 45 6.92 5.60 -6.06
N ARG A 46 6.66 5.64 -4.76
CA ARG A 46 7.53 5.17 -3.66
C ARG A 46 8.83 5.94 -3.57
N ASP A 47 9.47 6.52 -3.16
CA ASP A 47 10.74 7.19 -2.96
C ASP A 47 10.76 7.81 -1.55
N HIS A 48 10.91 6.90 -0.59
CA HIS A 48 10.94 7.23 0.81
C HIS A 48 12.28 6.85 1.44
N ILE A 49 12.83 7.74 2.26
CA ILE A 49 13.88 7.43 3.22
C ILE A 49 13.23 7.44 4.60
N THR A 50 13.27 6.32 5.30
CA THR A 50 12.55 6.16 6.56
C THR A 50 13.49 5.76 7.70
N GLU A 51 13.49 6.56 8.74
CA GLU A 51 14.10 6.26 10.04
C GLU A 51 13.04 5.56 10.91
N LEU A 52 13.40 4.42 11.49
CA LEU A 52 12.49 3.56 12.25
C LEU A 52 13.07 3.26 13.63
N GLU A 53 12.25 3.48 14.66
CA GLU A 53 12.50 2.98 16.01
C GLU A 53 11.31 2.12 16.45
N VAL A 54 11.58 0.96 17.03
CA VAL A 54 10.55 0.06 17.54
C VAL A 54 10.83 -0.30 19.00
N GLY A 55 9.85 -0.14 19.86
CA GLY A 55 9.86 -0.61 21.24
C GLY A 55 9.20 -1.98 21.33
N ALA A 56 9.89 -2.94 21.98
CA ALA A 56 9.34 -4.25 22.21
C ALA A 56 9.79 -4.79 23.58
N THR A 57 8.99 -5.68 24.16
CA THR A 57 9.37 -6.46 25.33
C THR A 57 10.30 -7.61 24.92
N ARG A 58 11.02 -8.18 25.86
CA ARG A 58 11.98 -9.27 25.58
C ARG A 58 11.36 -10.52 24.99
N ASP A 59 10.07 -10.70 25.16
CA ASP A 59 9.30 -11.80 24.57
C ASP A 59 8.70 -11.46 23.21
N GLY A 60 9.07 -10.32 22.61
CA GLY A 60 8.71 -9.91 21.25
C GLY A 60 7.37 -9.19 21.11
N LYS A 61 6.72 -8.75 22.21
CA LYS A 61 5.51 -7.93 22.12
C LYS A 61 5.89 -6.48 21.79
N ILE A 62 5.38 -5.96 20.69
CA ILE A 62 5.61 -4.57 20.25
C ILE A 62 4.78 -3.62 21.09
N THR A 63 5.42 -2.59 21.64
CA THR A 63 4.80 -1.59 22.52
C THR A 63 4.72 -0.20 21.90
N ALA A 64 5.60 0.10 20.97
CA ALA A 64 5.63 1.37 20.27
C ALA A 64 6.31 1.28 18.90
N LEU A 65 5.90 2.15 18.00
CA LEU A 65 6.52 2.37 16.70
C LEU A 65 6.71 3.87 16.49
N LYS A 66 7.94 4.29 16.18
CA LYS A 66 8.25 5.66 15.81
C LYS A 66 8.85 5.68 14.42
N VAL A 67 8.25 6.46 13.55
CA VAL A 67 8.61 6.54 12.13
C VAL A 67 8.82 8.00 11.75
N LYS A 68 9.95 8.28 11.10
CA LYS A 68 10.22 9.56 10.45
C LYS A 68 10.59 9.30 9.01
N THR A 69 9.81 9.84 8.09
CA THR A 69 9.94 9.60 6.66
C THR A 69 10.21 10.88 5.91
N TYR A 70 11.23 10.88 5.07
CA TYR A 70 11.47 11.87 4.04
C TYR A 70 10.90 11.32 2.73
N ALA A 71 9.86 11.97 2.24
CA ALA A 71 9.15 11.54 1.03
C ALA A 71 9.50 12.46 -0.13
N ASN A 72 10.09 11.94 -1.19
CA ASN A 72 10.34 12.69 -2.40
C ASN A 72 9.02 13.05 -3.09
N LEU A 73 8.83 14.31 -3.44
CA LEU A 73 7.67 14.82 -4.17
C LEU A 73 8.02 15.19 -5.63
N GLY A 74 9.30 15.06 -6.00
CA GLY A 74 9.80 15.50 -7.29
C GLY A 74 10.04 17.00 -7.38
N GLY A 75 10.32 17.51 -8.58
CA GLY A 75 10.56 18.93 -8.83
C GLY A 75 9.29 19.77 -8.91
N VAL A 76 8.16 19.15 -9.18
CA VAL A 76 6.83 19.77 -9.28
C VAL A 76 5.81 18.92 -8.55
N LEU A 77 4.97 19.55 -7.77
CA LEU A 77 3.92 18.86 -7.03
C LEU A 77 2.83 18.36 -7.97
N SER A 78 2.60 17.06 -7.97
CA SER A 78 1.50 16.44 -8.68
C SER A 78 0.21 16.46 -7.84
N THR A 79 -0.90 16.01 -8.41
CA THR A 79 -2.26 16.24 -7.91
C THR A 79 -2.51 15.73 -6.49
N ILE A 80 -2.08 14.48 -6.18
CA ILE A 80 -2.32 13.86 -4.87
C ILE A 80 -1.02 13.48 -4.15
N ALA A 81 0.13 13.88 -4.70
CA ALA A 81 1.45 13.56 -4.17
C ALA A 81 1.58 13.74 -2.65
N PRO A 82 1.15 14.85 -2.03
CA PRO A 82 1.26 15.02 -0.59
C PRO A 82 0.40 14.03 0.22
N GLY A 83 -0.72 13.59 -0.33
CA GLY A 83 -1.65 12.67 0.34
C GLY A 83 -1.12 11.24 0.42
N ILE A 84 -0.22 10.86 -0.49
CA ILE A 84 0.33 9.50 -0.53
C ILE A 84 1.16 9.19 0.72
N PRO A 85 2.24 9.96 1.02
CA PRO A 85 3.08 9.67 2.18
C PRO A 85 2.44 10.09 3.51
N THR A 86 1.45 10.95 3.52
CA THR A 86 0.80 11.42 4.75
C THR A 86 -0.44 10.61 5.09
N THR A 87 -1.50 10.74 4.30
CA THR A 87 -2.80 10.14 4.60
C THR A 87 -2.80 8.63 4.35
N LEU A 88 -2.28 8.19 3.20
CA LEU A 88 -2.37 6.79 2.81
C LEU A 88 -1.26 5.91 3.38
N TYR A 89 -0.09 6.48 3.64
CA TYR A 89 1.02 5.79 4.30
C TYR A 89 0.93 5.87 5.83
N GLY A 90 0.93 7.10 6.37
CA GLY A 90 1.03 7.30 7.82
C GLY A 90 -0.10 6.67 8.62
N ARG A 91 -1.27 6.53 8.01
CA ARG A 91 -2.46 5.96 8.67
C ARG A 91 -2.58 4.44 8.55
N MET A 92 -1.64 3.78 7.88
CA MET A 92 -1.61 2.33 7.73
C MET A 92 -0.48 1.65 8.53
N LEU A 93 0.22 2.42 9.36
CA LEU A 93 1.38 1.93 10.11
C LEU A 93 1.05 0.97 11.26
N SER A 94 -0.21 0.74 11.59
CA SER A 94 -0.58 -0.36 12.49
C SER A 94 -0.62 -1.71 11.77
N GLY A 95 -0.93 -1.71 10.47
CA GLY A 95 -1.05 -2.93 9.69
C GLY A 95 -2.00 -3.95 10.32
N ALA A 96 -1.61 -5.21 10.31
CA ALA A 96 -2.35 -6.32 10.94
C ALA A 96 -2.07 -6.45 12.45
N TYR A 97 -1.35 -5.51 13.06
CA TYR A 97 -0.78 -5.67 14.40
C TYR A 97 -1.43 -4.75 15.44
N ARG A 98 -1.48 -5.24 16.68
CA ARG A 98 -1.89 -4.48 17.85
C ARG A 98 -0.71 -3.68 18.39
N ILE A 99 -0.43 -2.51 17.77
CA ILE A 99 0.61 -1.58 18.20
C ILE A 99 -0.05 -0.43 18.97
N PRO A 100 0.14 -0.33 20.31
CA PRO A 100 -0.62 0.63 21.12
C PRO A 100 -0.16 2.07 20.96
N ASN A 101 1.06 2.31 20.52
CA ASN A 101 1.62 3.66 20.38
C ASN A 101 2.34 3.79 19.05
N ILE A 102 1.89 4.72 18.21
CA ILE A 102 2.51 5.01 16.92
C ILE A 102 2.76 6.51 16.82
N TYR A 103 4.01 6.89 16.56
CA TYR A 103 4.39 8.23 16.16
C TYR A 103 4.84 8.20 14.70
N CYS A 104 4.26 9.06 13.88
CA CYS A 104 4.63 9.20 12.49
C CYS A 104 4.86 10.67 12.13
N GLN A 105 6.05 10.98 11.63
CA GLN A 105 6.39 12.26 11.03
C GLN A 105 6.76 12.05 9.58
N VAL A 106 6.14 12.82 8.69
CA VAL A 106 6.46 12.81 7.26
C VAL A 106 6.89 14.21 6.83
N LEU A 107 8.04 14.28 6.17
CA LEU A 107 8.56 15.49 5.54
C LEU A 107 8.53 15.29 4.03
N GLY A 108 7.70 16.06 3.34
CA GLY A 108 7.72 16.13 1.88
C GLY A 108 8.92 16.96 1.40
N VAL A 109 9.70 16.41 0.50
CA VAL A 109 10.92 17.03 0.00
C VAL A 109 10.83 17.25 -1.51
N TYR A 110 11.03 18.48 -1.95
CA TYR A 110 11.19 18.76 -3.36
C TYR A 110 12.60 18.39 -3.81
N THR A 111 12.69 17.77 -4.98
CA THR A 111 13.97 17.36 -5.59
C THR A 111 13.96 17.71 -7.07
N ASN A 112 15.07 17.48 -7.75
CA ASN A 112 15.20 17.68 -9.21
C ASN A 112 14.83 16.44 -10.04
N THR A 113 14.06 15.50 -9.45
CA THR A 113 13.57 14.31 -10.15
C THR A 113 12.21 14.56 -10.81
N GLY A 114 11.73 13.59 -11.58
CA GLY A 114 10.34 13.56 -12.04
C GLY A 114 9.35 13.56 -10.86
N MET A 115 8.11 13.90 -11.13
CA MET A 115 7.04 13.91 -10.14
C MET A 115 6.87 12.54 -9.48
N VAL A 116 6.74 12.52 -8.15
CA VAL A 116 6.43 11.29 -7.39
C VAL A 116 4.99 11.40 -6.88
N ASP A 117 4.16 10.43 -7.24
CA ASP A 117 2.74 10.44 -6.90
C ASP A 117 2.19 9.00 -6.77
N ALA A 118 0.88 8.87 -6.85
CA ALA A 118 0.20 7.60 -6.68
C ALA A 118 0.65 6.55 -7.70
N TYR A 119 1.06 5.41 -7.20
CA TYR A 119 1.18 4.17 -7.95
C TYR A 119 0.55 3.05 -7.13
N ARG A 120 0.04 2.03 -7.76
CA ARG A 120 -0.70 0.88 -7.20
C ARG A 120 -0.43 0.64 -5.71
N GLY A 121 -1.45 0.86 -4.85
CA GLY A 121 -1.33 0.84 -3.40
C GLY A 121 -1.10 2.21 -2.75
N ALA A 122 -0.43 3.16 -3.42
CA ALA A 122 -0.38 4.59 -3.06
C ALA A 122 -0.08 4.83 -1.56
N GLY A 123 1.12 4.52 -1.09
CA GLY A 123 1.55 4.71 0.31
C GLY A 123 1.31 3.49 1.21
N ARG A 124 0.32 2.67 0.90
CA ARG A 124 0.02 1.44 1.67
C ARG A 124 1.08 0.35 1.54
N PRO A 125 1.69 0.12 0.37
CA PRO A 125 2.84 -0.79 0.26
C PRO A 125 4.05 -0.33 1.06
N GLU A 126 4.31 0.98 1.10
CA GLU A 126 5.38 1.57 1.88
C GLU A 126 5.13 1.41 3.39
N ALA A 127 3.88 1.60 3.84
CA ALA A 127 3.49 1.35 5.23
C ALA A 127 3.67 -0.12 5.61
N THR A 128 3.20 -1.03 4.76
CA THR A 128 3.38 -2.47 4.94
C THR A 128 4.85 -2.83 5.04
N TYR A 129 5.70 -2.30 4.14
CA TYR A 129 7.14 -2.54 4.19
C TYR A 129 7.74 -2.10 5.53
N VAL A 130 7.42 -0.90 6.01
CA VAL A 130 7.96 -0.38 7.28
C VAL A 130 7.53 -1.23 8.46
N VAL A 131 6.25 -1.58 8.55
CA VAL A 131 5.72 -2.38 9.66
C VAL A 131 6.29 -3.80 9.66
N GLU A 132 6.31 -4.45 8.51
CA GLU A 132 6.84 -5.82 8.39
C GLU A 132 8.34 -5.86 8.66
N ARG A 133 9.09 -4.83 8.25
CA ARG A 133 10.51 -4.69 8.61
C ARG A 133 10.70 -4.45 10.10
N ALA A 134 9.82 -3.69 10.75
CA ALA A 134 9.86 -3.50 12.21
C ALA A 134 9.70 -4.84 12.93
N VAL A 135 8.74 -5.66 12.53
CA VAL A 135 8.51 -7.00 13.09
C VAL A 135 9.72 -7.91 12.87
N ASP A 136 10.31 -7.92 11.68
CA ASP A 136 11.51 -8.69 11.37
C ASP A 136 12.72 -8.23 12.17
N LEU A 137 12.89 -6.92 12.40
CA LEU A 137 13.97 -6.36 13.21
C LEU A 137 13.82 -6.79 14.68
N VAL A 138 12.61 -6.77 15.24
CA VAL A 138 12.33 -7.27 16.60
C VAL A 138 12.68 -8.76 16.69
N ALA A 139 12.24 -9.56 15.72
CA ALA A 139 12.54 -10.98 15.70
C ALA A 139 14.05 -11.25 15.66
N ARG A 140 14.77 -10.52 14.82
CA ARG A 140 16.23 -10.64 14.67
C ARG A 140 16.97 -10.20 15.92
N GLU A 141 16.63 -9.05 16.48
CA GLU A 141 17.31 -8.48 17.66
C GLU A 141 17.13 -9.38 18.89
N LEU A 142 15.96 -9.97 19.04
CA LEU A 142 15.62 -10.84 20.16
C LEU A 142 15.93 -12.32 19.88
N ASN A 143 16.44 -12.65 18.70
CA ASN A 143 16.68 -14.03 18.25
C ASN A 143 15.42 -14.92 18.36
N LEU A 144 14.28 -14.36 17.99
CA LEU A 144 12.98 -15.04 17.96
C LEU A 144 12.63 -15.46 16.51
N ASP A 145 11.74 -16.44 16.39
CA ASP A 145 11.18 -16.79 15.08
C ASP A 145 10.27 -15.63 14.58
N PRO A 146 10.45 -15.13 13.34
CA PRO A 146 9.65 -14.03 12.80
C PRO A 146 8.15 -14.37 12.68
N VAL A 147 7.81 -15.66 12.57
CA VAL A 147 6.41 -16.12 12.60
C VAL A 147 5.82 -15.93 13.98
N GLU A 148 6.56 -16.32 15.03
CA GLU A 148 6.08 -16.22 16.41
C GLU A 148 5.93 -14.75 16.86
N VAL A 149 6.82 -13.86 16.42
CA VAL A 149 6.66 -12.42 16.67
C VAL A 149 5.40 -11.88 15.99
N ARG A 150 5.07 -12.33 14.76
CA ARG A 150 3.82 -11.97 14.09
C ARG A 150 2.59 -12.45 14.86
N ARG A 151 2.55 -13.75 15.24
CA ARG A 151 1.45 -14.32 16.03
C ARG A 151 1.16 -13.52 17.30
N LYS A 152 2.23 -13.22 18.03
CA LYS A 152 2.13 -12.48 19.31
C LYS A 152 1.52 -11.09 19.16
N ASN A 153 1.72 -10.46 18.01
CA ASN A 153 1.34 -9.08 17.79
C ASN A 153 0.10 -8.91 16.90
N PHE A 154 -0.42 -9.95 16.28
CA PHE A 154 -1.65 -9.84 15.49
C PHE A 154 -2.82 -9.33 16.32
N ILE A 155 -3.72 -8.60 15.64
CA ILE A 155 -5.04 -8.31 16.18
C ILE A 155 -5.82 -9.63 16.20
N PRO A 156 -6.25 -10.12 17.36
CA PRO A 156 -6.93 -11.40 17.45
C PRO A 156 -8.38 -11.29 16.94
N PRO A 157 -9.00 -12.41 16.48
CA PRO A 157 -10.33 -12.41 15.88
C PRO A 157 -11.45 -11.87 16.78
N ASP A 158 -11.31 -12.03 18.09
CA ASP A 158 -12.29 -11.57 19.10
C ASP A 158 -12.19 -10.07 19.41
N ALA A 159 -11.17 -9.38 18.87
CA ALA A 159 -11.01 -7.94 19.03
C ALA A 159 -11.82 -7.12 18.01
N PHE A 160 -12.37 -7.74 16.97
CA PHE A 160 -13.11 -7.01 15.93
C PHE A 160 -14.56 -6.71 16.35
N PRO A 161 -15.10 -5.53 15.92
CA PRO A 161 -14.48 -4.49 15.12
C PRO A 161 -13.38 -3.76 15.89
N TYR A 162 -12.19 -3.67 15.30
CA TYR A 162 -10.98 -3.13 15.92
C TYR A 162 -10.72 -1.70 15.49
N ASP A 163 -10.31 -0.85 16.44
CA ASP A 163 -9.97 0.55 16.21
C ASP A 163 -8.43 0.71 16.24
N PRO A 164 -7.75 0.63 15.10
CA PRO A 164 -6.29 0.71 15.07
C PRO A 164 -5.79 2.12 15.32
N VAL A 165 -4.65 2.22 16.00
CA VAL A 165 -4.01 3.50 16.28
C VAL A 165 -3.60 4.21 14.99
N GLY A 166 -3.96 5.49 14.89
CA GLY A 166 -3.54 6.35 13.78
C GLY A 166 -4.38 6.26 12.51
N ILE A 167 -5.37 5.39 12.44
CA ILE A 167 -6.30 5.34 11.32
C ILE A 167 -7.22 6.58 11.29
N LEU A 168 -7.86 6.82 10.15
CA LEU A 168 -8.88 7.86 10.03
C LEU A 168 -9.97 7.70 11.08
N ALA A 169 -10.29 8.80 11.80
CA ALA A 169 -11.35 8.80 12.79
C ALA A 169 -12.65 8.25 12.19
N GLY A 170 -13.25 7.26 12.87
CA GLY A 170 -14.47 6.61 12.44
C GLY A 170 -14.29 5.40 11.50
N LEU A 171 -13.07 5.14 11.00
CA LEU A 171 -12.77 3.88 10.33
C LEU A 171 -12.33 2.84 11.34
N LYS A 172 -12.88 1.64 11.22
CA LYS A 172 -12.51 0.46 12.01
C LYS A 172 -12.24 -0.69 11.08
N TYR A 173 -11.39 -1.59 11.52
CA TYR A 173 -11.31 -2.90 10.88
C TYR A 173 -12.55 -3.70 11.30
N ASP A 174 -13.35 -4.13 10.33
CA ASP A 174 -14.64 -4.77 10.58
C ASP A 174 -14.49 -6.22 11.05
N SER A 175 -13.55 -6.95 10.47
CA SER A 175 -13.33 -8.37 10.70
C SER A 175 -11.89 -8.76 10.35
N GLY A 176 -11.44 -9.90 10.88
CA GLY A 176 -10.13 -10.46 10.53
C GLY A 176 -9.79 -11.71 11.33
N ASP A 177 -8.97 -12.55 10.71
CA ASP A 177 -8.32 -13.71 11.34
C ASP A 177 -6.95 -13.89 10.69
N TYR A 178 -6.00 -13.08 11.12
CA TYR A 178 -4.68 -13.02 10.51
C TYR A 178 -3.86 -14.26 10.79
N GLU A 179 -4.04 -14.88 11.97
CA GLU A 179 -3.35 -16.11 12.33
C GLU A 179 -3.78 -17.28 11.45
N LYS A 180 -5.06 -17.42 11.14
CA LYS A 180 -5.56 -18.45 10.23
C LYS A 180 -4.93 -18.34 8.84
N THR A 181 -4.81 -17.13 8.32
CA THR A 181 -4.18 -16.87 7.02
C THR A 181 -2.69 -17.22 7.05
N LEU A 182 -1.97 -16.81 8.11
CA LEU A 182 -0.57 -17.17 8.30
C LEU A 182 -0.39 -18.68 8.40
N ASN A 183 -1.20 -19.38 9.20
CA ASN A 183 -1.13 -20.84 9.35
C ASN A 183 -1.30 -21.55 8.01
N LYS A 184 -2.23 -21.08 7.17
CA LYS A 184 -2.43 -21.65 5.83
C LYS A 184 -1.20 -21.45 4.93
N ALA A 185 -0.60 -20.28 4.96
CA ALA A 185 0.63 -20.01 4.20
C ALA A 185 1.80 -20.89 4.67
N LEU A 186 1.96 -21.05 5.98
CA LEU A 186 3.00 -21.90 6.58
C LEU A 186 2.83 -23.40 6.22
N GLU A 187 1.59 -23.87 6.20
CA GLU A 187 1.25 -25.23 5.75
C GLU A 187 1.64 -25.43 4.28
N MET A 188 1.30 -24.47 3.41
CA MET A 188 1.55 -24.56 1.97
C MET A 188 3.04 -24.64 1.61
N VAL A 189 3.92 -24.03 2.43
CA VAL A 189 5.37 -24.03 2.20
C VAL A 189 6.10 -25.08 3.05
N ASP A 190 5.40 -25.85 3.87
CA ASP A 190 5.98 -26.72 4.92
C ASP A 190 7.09 -26.00 5.68
N TYR A 191 6.69 -24.94 6.39
CA TYR A 191 7.65 -24.05 7.07
C TYR A 191 8.63 -24.80 7.96
N ALA A 192 8.18 -25.84 8.67
CA ALA A 192 9.04 -26.62 9.55
C ALA A 192 10.11 -27.40 8.78
N ALA A 193 9.76 -28.02 7.64
CA ALA A 193 10.71 -28.68 6.77
C ALA A 193 11.70 -27.67 6.16
N PHE A 194 11.19 -26.52 5.68
CA PHE A 194 12.04 -25.45 5.15
C PHE A 194 13.08 -24.97 6.17
N ARG A 195 12.70 -24.79 7.43
CA ARG A 195 13.64 -24.34 8.49
C ARG A 195 14.74 -25.38 8.74
N ARG A 196 14.42 -26.68 8.68
CA ARG A 196 15.43 -27.75 8.76
C ARG A 196 16.37 -27.72 7.56
N GLU A 197 15.82 -27.63 6.35
CA GLU A 197 16.62 -27.54 5.12
C GLU A 197 17.54 -26.32 5.13
N GLN A 198 17.02 -25.16 5.56
CA GLN A 198 17.79 -23.91 5.69
C GLN A 198 19.00 -24.08 6.61
N ALA A 199 18.81 -24.78 7.73
CA ALA A 199 19.89 -25.03 8.68
C ALA A 199 20.98 -25.94 8.08
N GLU A 200 20.58 -27.01 7.37
CA GLU A 200 21.52 -27.92 6.71
C GLU A 200 22.24 -27.27 5.53
N ALA A 201 21.50 -26.52 4.69
CA ALA A 201 22.08 -25.79 3.56
C ALA A 201 23.17 -24.80 4.03
N ARG A 202 22.92 -24.12 5.16
CA ARG A 202 23.89 -23.17 5.74
C ARG A 202 25.21 -23.83 6.12
N LYS A 203 25.20 -25.06 6.63
CA LYS A 203 26.43 -25.83 6.94
C LYS A 203 27.26 -26.12 5.69
N GLN A 204 26.62 -26.15 4.54
CA GLN A 204 27.23 -26.36 3.22
C GLN A 204 27.58 -25.04 2.48
N GLY A 205 27.49 -23.90 3.14
CA GLY A 205 27.74 -22.59 2.55
C GLY A 205 26.62 -22.09 1.63
N ARG A 206 25.45 -22.75 1.59
CA ARG A 206 24.28 -22.35 0.85
C ARG A 206 23.33 -21.58 1.75
N TYR A 207 22.80 -20.47 1.26
CA TYR A 207 21.88 -19.61 2.01
C TYR A 207 20.50 -19.64 1.37
N LEU A 208 19.53 -20.19 2.08
CA LEU A 208 18.12 -20.19 1.70
C LEU A 208 17.40 -19.07 2.46
N GLY A 209 16.55 -18.33 1.77
CA GLY A 209 15.76 -17.24 2.35
C GLY A 209 14.27 -17.53 2.31
N ILE A 210 13.56 -17.07 3.34
CA ILE A 210 12.11 -16.99 3.37
C ILE A 210 11.73 -15.65 3.97
N GLY A 211 10.70 -15.01 3.43
CA GLY A 211 10.16 -13.76 3.94
C GLY A 211 8.66 -13.85 4.12
N PHE A 212 8.15 -13.08 5.07
CA PHE A 212 6.73 -12.95 5.36
C PHE A 212 6.30 -11.50 5.21
N SER A 213 5.08 -11.30 4.72
CA SER A 213 4.41 -10.02 4.76
C SER A 213 2.93 -10.23 5.03
N SER A 214 2.48 -9.73 6.18
CA SER A 214 1.07 -9.72 6.57
C SER A 214 0.56 -8.28 6.45
N TYR A 215 -0.47 -8.06 5.63
CA TYR A 215 -0.92 -6.71 5.36
C TYR A 215 -2.44 -6.58 5.37
N VAL A 216 -2.88 -5.36 5.63
CA VAL A 216 -4.25 -4.91 5.47
C VAL A 216 -4.25 -3.86 4.36
N GLU A 217 -5.18 -3.98 3.43
CA GLU A 217 -5.33 -3.04 2.32
C GLU A 217 -6.64 -2.26 2.49
N ILE A 218 -6.60 -0.95 2.31
CA ILE A 218 -7.80 -0.13 2.20
C ILE A 218 -8.23 -0.07 0.74
N CYS A 219 -9.28 -0.80 0.42
CA CYS A 219 -9.96 -0.73 -0.87
C CYS A 219 -11.34 -0.10 -0.68
N GLY A 220 -11.93 0.42 -1.77
CA GLY A 220 -13.28 0.95 -1.72
C GLY A 220 -13.44 2.12 -0.74
N VAL A 221 -12.59 3.12 -0.87
CA VAL A 221 -12.55 4.29 0.04
C VAL A 221 -13.80 5.14 -0.16
N ALA A 222 -14.83 4.87 0.60
CA ALA A 222 -16.11 5.59 0.64
C ALA A 222 -16.61 5.66 2.10
N PRO A 223 -17.45 6.65 2.45
CA PRO A 223 -17.86 7.80 1.65
C PRO A 223 -16.78 8.88 1.52
N SER A 224 -16.84 9.68 0.46
CA SER A 224 -15.87 10.75 0.15
C SER A 224 -15.65 11.74 1.31
N ALA A 225 -16.66 11.94 2.13
CA ALA A 225 -16.60 12.82 3.31
C ALA A 225 -15.57 12.36 4.37
N TRP A 226 -15.19 11.08 4.34
CA TRP A 226 -14.22 10.52 5.30
C TRP A 226 -12.80 10.48 4.78
N ILE A 227 -12.63 10.81 3.49
CA ILE A 227 -11.31 10.82 2.85
C ILE A 227 -10.77 12.23 2.86
N GLY A 228 -9.65 12.42 3.53
CA GLY A 228 -9.01 13.74 3.68
C GLY A 228 -9.03 14.24 5.11
N LEU A 229 -8.76 15.53 5.26
CA LEU A 229 -8.85 16.20 6.56
C LEU A 229 -10.33 16.41 6.94
N PRO A 230 -10.67 16.45 8.24
CA PRO A 230 -11.99 16.81 8.68
C PRO A 230 -12.48 18.10 8.00
N ASN A 231 -13.66 18.07 7.40
CA ASN A 231 -14.29 19.16 6.65
C ASN A 231 -13.58 19.57 5.34
N GLN A 232 -12.61 18.83 4.88
CA GLN A 232 -11.92 19.03 3.62
C GLN A 232 -11.93 17.72 2.81
N GLY A 233 -13.09 17.15 2.59
CA GLY A 233 -13.23 15.98 1.71
C GLY A 233 -12.55 16.26 0.37
N TRP A 234 -11.90 15.27 -0.20
CA TRP A 234 -11.17 15.40 -1.47
C TRP A 234 -12.08 15.78 -2.66
N GLY A 235 -13.39 15.88 -2.43
CA GLY A 235 -14.37 16.21 -3.47
C GLY A 235 -14.49 15.17 -4.57
N ALA A 236 -13.78 14.05 -4.44
CA ALA A 236 -13.82 12.94 -5.39
C ALA A 236 -14.65 11.80 -4.83
N GLY A 237 -15.66 11.37 -5.58
CA GLY A 237 -16.38 10.13 -5.29
C GLY A 237 -15.49 8.93 -5.64
N LEU A 238 -15.07 8.19 -4.63
CA LEU A 238 -14.35 6.91 -4.82
C LEU A 238 -15.34 5.74 -4.68
N TRP A 239 -16.44 5.85 -5.40
CA TRP A 239 -17.51 4.86 -5.42
C TRP A 239 -17.52 4.11 -6.75
N GLU A 240 -17.96 2.88 -6.72
CA GLU A 240 -18.16 2.04 -7.89
C GLU A 240 -19.64 1.88 -8.21
N SER A 241 -19.92 1.63 -9.47
CA SER A 241 -21.27 1.28 -9.94
C SER A 241 -21.20 0.13 -10.93
N ALA A 242 -22.27 -0.66 -10.98
CA ALA A 242 -22.45 -1.67 -11.99
C ALA A 242 -23.86 -1.57 -12.59
N ASN A 243 -23.95 -1.73 -13.90
CA ASN A 243 -25.21 -1.86 -14.60
C ASN A 243 -25.32 -3.28 -15.17
N VAL A 244 -26.41 -3.96 -14.85
CA VAL A 244 -26.71 -5.30 -15.39
C VAL A 244 -27.92 -5.21 -16.30
N ARG A 245 -27.72 -5.48 -17.58
CA ARG A 245 -28.78 -5.49 -18.59
C ARG A 245 -29.03 -6.92 -19.06
N VAL A 246 -30.25 -7.40 -18.85
CA VAL A 246 -30.73 -8.68 -19.38
C VAL A 246 -31.54 -8.41 -20.62
N HIS A 247 -31.16 -9.01 -21.75
CA HIS A 247 -31.86 -8.91 -23.01
C HIS A 247 -32.95 -10.00 -23.10
N LEU A 248 -33.96 -9.77 -23.90
CA LEU A 248 -35.04 -10.75 -24.15
C LEU A 248 -34.52 -12.07 -24.73
N THR A 249 -33.35 -12.04 -25.37
CA THR A 249 -32.66 -13.23 -25.90
C THR A 249 -31.93 -14.04 -24.84
N GLY A 250 -31.97 -13.64 -23.55
CA GLY A 250 -31.21 -14.23 -22.46
C GLY A 250 -29.76 -13.76 -22.36
N LYS A 251 -29.27 -12.91 -23.27
CA LYS A 251 -27.93 -12.33 -23.15
C LYS A 251 -27.89 -11.37 -21.98
N VAL A 252 -26.87 -11.50 -21.14
CA VAL A 252 -26.58 -10.57 -20.04
C VAL A 252 -25.36 -9.74 -20.36
N VAL A 253 -25.48 -8.43 -20.19
CA VAL A 253 -24.37 -7.47 -20.32
C VAL A 253 -24.17 -6.79 -18.97
N VAL A 254 -22.96 -6.87 -18.45
CA VAL A 254 -22.55 -6.18 -17.23
C VAL A 254 -21.57 -5.07 -17.60
N THR A 255 -21.86 -3.87 -17.20
CA THR A 255 -20.96 -2.73 -17.34
C THR A 255 -20.55 -2.27 -15.94
N THR A 256 -19.26 -2.14 -15.71
CA THR A 256 -18.68 -1.73 -14.42
C THR A 256 -17.53 -0.77 -14.66
N GLY A 257 -17.26 0.13 -13.70
CA GLY A 257 -16.11 1.01 -13.68
C GLY A 257 -14.84 0.36 -13.10
N SER A 258 -14.95 -0.89 -12.67
CA SER A 258 -13.81 -1.64 -12.11
C SER A 258 -12.63 -1.74 -13.10
N GLN A 259 -11.42 -1.50 -12.60
CA GLN A 259 -10.17 -1.46 -13.38
C GLN A 259 -9.38 -2.78 -13.25
#